data_af2beb28eb5eba2c9416a3e17fa38957
#
_entry.id   af2beb28eb5eba2c9416a3e17fa38957
#
_cell.length_a   1.000
_cell.length_b   1.000
_cell.length_c   1.000
_cell.angle_alpha   90.00
_cell.angle_beta   90.00
_cell.angle_gamma   90.00
#
_symmetry.space_group_name_H-M   'P 1'
#
loop_
_entity.id
_entity.type
_entity.pdbx_description
1 polymer ?
#
loop_
_entity_poly.entity_id
_entity_poly.type
_entity_poly.pdbx_seq_one_letter_code
_entity_poly.pdbx_strand_id
1 'polypeptide(L)'
;MSSNCFRKRERKIAEEVEKIGFDFFFFNNRGSELVKYAISKTEKGKAKFLAGTSYENPEDGLFDIVGAMRKVIELGYKNIILEGHSLGCTKIVYTYNKLKEVKENKIGISEISTEEASKLLESIKGIILNSLVDVPRALKIYQGDRFDEYLNYANSKEEEGRVFDIMPPKSFIHPVSIQTYLKYAKYNENIDFAKYHNNLYEFEELNNIEIPLFMRWGNTNEMIEQSAEKLVKMMNEKIKNSNKDINYIDGANHGYYEKEDALANQISEFLKQYC
;
A
#
# COMPACT_ATOMS: atom_id res chain seq x y z
N MET A 1 -0.92 5.85 -7.22
CA MET A 1 -0.58 7.14 -6.59
C MET A 1 -1.46 8.21 -7.21
N SER A 2 -1.71 9.34 -6.55
CA SER A 2 -2.61 10.46 -6.96
C SER A 2 -4.07 10.11 -7.28
N SER A 3 -4.52 8.92 -7.04
CA SER A 3 -5.91 8.53 -7.30
C SER A 3 -6.82 8.77 -6.10
N ASN A 4 -8.09 9.01 -6.41
CA ASN A 4 -9.16 8.97 -5.41
C ASN A 4 -9.77 7.55 -5.34
N CYS A 5 -10.61 7.32 -4.35
CA CYS A 5 -11.29 6.04 -4.11
C CYS A 5 -12.48 5.75 -5.06
N PHE A 6 -12.77 6.59 -6.06
CA PHE A 6 -13.92 6.45 -6.95
C PHE A 6 -13.57 5.88 -8.33
N ARG A 7 -12.64 4.94 -8.42
CA ARG A 7 -12.28 4.30 -9.68
C ARG A 7 -13.23 3.16 -10.03
N LYS A 8 -13.25 2.78 -11.31
CA LYS A 8 -14.06 1.68 -11.82
C LYS A 8 -13.73 0.36 -11.12
N ARG A 9 -12.44 0.10 -10.86
CA ARG A 9 -11.97 -1.11 -10.17
C ARG A 9 -12.61 -1.24 -8.78
N GLU A 10 -12.50 -0.23 -7.94
CA GLU A 10 -13.06 -0.25 -6.58
C GLU A 10 -14.59 -0.43 -6.61
N ARG A 11 -15.27 0.24 -7.56
CA ARG A 11 -16.72 0.04 -7.72
C ARG A 11 -17.08 -1.38 -8.12
N LYS A 12 -16.30 -1.99 -9.04
CA LYS A 12 -16.54 -3.39 -9.45
C LYS A 12 -16.28 -4.37 -8.31
N ILE A 13 -15.26 -4.15 -7.49
CA ILE A 13 -15.03 -4.94 -6.29
C ILE A 13 -16.22 -4.78 -5.34
N ALA A 14 -16.66 -3.54 -5.06
CA ALA A 14 -17.80 -3.27 -4.18
C ALA A 14 -19.08 -3.98 -4.66
N GLU A 15 -19.44 -3.84 -5.95
CA GLU A 15 -20.59 -4.49 -6.58
C GLU A 15 -20.54 -6.03 -6.42
N GLU A 16 -19.35 -6.61 -6.49
CA GLU A 16 -19.21 -8.07 -6.44
C GLU A 16 -19.21 -8.62 -5.00
N VAL A 17 -18.55 -7.92 -4.06
CA VAL A 17 -18.52 -8.37 -2.66
C VAL A 17 -19.85 -8.13 -1.93
N GLU A 18 -20.64 -7.13 -2.35
CA GLU A 18 -21.99 -6.89 -1.84
C GLU A 18 -22.90 -8.11 -2.08
N LYS A 19 -22.77 -8.79 -3.22
CA LYS A 19 -23.56 -10.00 -3.54
C LYS A 19 -23.33 -11.16 -2.56
N ILE A 20 -22.23 -11.13 -1.83
CA ILE A 20 -21.86 -12.16 -0.85
C ILE A 20 -21.94 -11.66 0.59
N GLY A 21 -22.55 -10.48 0.82
CA GLY A 21 -22.85 -9.94 2.15
C GLY A 21 -21.75 -9.09 2.77
N PHE A 22 -20.80 -8.61 1.99
CA PHE A 22 -19.81 -7.65 2.45
C PHE A 22 -20.18 -6.23 2.05
N ASP A 23 -19.98 -5.27 2.95
CA ASP A 23 -20.01 -3.85 2.63
C ASP A 23 -18.61 -3.37 2.23
N PHE A 24 -18.53 -2.40 1.32
CA PHE A 24 -17.27 -1.84 0.88
C PHE A 24 -17.12 -0.38 1.35
N PHE A 25 -16.13 -0.13 2.21
CA PHE A 25 -15.85 1.19 2.76
C PHE A 25 -14.73 1.89 1.98
N PHE A 26 -15.09 2.93 1.24
CA PHE A 26 -14.15 3.76 0.49
C PHE A 26 -13.62 4.90 1.35
N PHE A 27 -12.32 5.15 1.30
CA PHE A 27 -11.76 6.37 1.87
C PHE A 27 -10.58 6.90 1.06
N ASN A 28 -10.39 8.21 1.09
CA ASN A 28 -9.22 8.87 0.53
C ASN A 28 -8.18 9.06 1.64
N ASN A 29 -7.01 8.44 1.49
CA ASN A 29 -5.89 8.67 2.39
C ASN A 29 -5.22 10.04 2.12
N ARG A 30 -4.26 10.43 2.98
CA ARG A 30 -3.54 11.71 2.84
C ARG A 30 -2.77 11.84 1.53
N GLY A 31 -2.35 10.74 0.92
CA GLY A 31 -1.69 10.71 -0.39
C GLY A 31 -2.64 10.75 -1.59
N SER A 32 -3.98 10.90 -1.39
CA SER A 32 -4.90 11.12 -2.50
C SER A 32 -4.76 12.53 -3.05
N GLU A 33 -4.99 12.69 -4.37
CA GLU A 33 -4.77 13.92 -5.13
C GLU A 33 -3.27 14.31 -5.24
N LEU A 34 -2.93 15.27 -6.08
CA LEU A 34 -1.53 15.70 -6.25
C LEU A 34 -1.06 16.52 -5.05
N VAL A 35 -1.77 17.60 -4.77
CA VAL A 35 -1.48 18.53 -3.68
C VAL A 35 -2.78 18.92 -3.00
N LYS A 36 -2.80 18.83 -1.68
CA LYS A 36 -3.90 19.32 -0.86
C LYS A 36 -3.42 19.76 0.52
N TYR A 37 -4.24 20.52 1.21
CA TYR A 37 -4.07 20.74 2.64
C TYR A 37 -4.91 19.75 3.43
N ALA A 38 -4.27 19.02 4.34
CA ALA A 38 -4.96 18.23 5.35
C ALA A 38 -4.98 18.98 6.69
N ILE A 39 -5.91 18.59 7.55
CA ILE A 39 -6.06 19.19 8.88
C ILE A 39 -5.89 18.07 9.91
N SER A 40 -4.90 18.19 10.78
CA SER A 40 -4.81 17.35 11.97
C SER A 40 -5.40 18.08 13.18
N LYS A 41 -6.00 17.31 14.09
CA LYS A 41 -6.35 17.78 15.42
C LYS A 41 -5.15 17.53 16.32
N THR A 42 -4.67 18.56 17.00
CA THR A 42 -3.60 18.48 18.01
C THR A 42 -4.13 18.97 19.34
N GLU A 43 -3.40 18.73 20.41
CA GLU A 43 -3.73 19.28 21.73
C GLU A 43 -3.85 20.81 21.74
N LYS A 44 -3.10 21.48 20.85
CA LYS A 44 -3.12 22.95 20.68
C LYS A 44 -4.17 23.44 19.68
N GLY A 45 -5.04 22.54 19.17
CA GLY A 45 -6.08 22.87 18.20
C GLY A 45 -5.87 22.22 16.82
N LYS A 46 -6.35 22.89 15.78
CA LYS A 46 -6.24 22.37 14.39
C LYS A 46 -4.97 22.90 13.73
N ALA A 47 -4.15 22.02 13.19
CA ALA A 47 -3.00 22.36 12.35
C ALA A 47 -3.25 21.96 10.89
N LYS A 48 -2.90 22.85 9.94
CA LYS A 48 -2.88 22.54 8.51
C LYS A 48 -1.50 22.04 8.12
N PHE A 49 -1.45 21.01 7.28
CA PHE A 49 -0.20 20.54 6.69
C PHE A 49 -0.38 20.21 5.22
N LEU A 50 0.71 20.27 4.47
CA LEU A 50 0.73 19.92 3.06
C LEU A 50 0.63 18.40 2.93
N ALA A 51 -0.26 17.93 2.06
CA ALA A 51 -0.54 16.54 1.81
C ALA A 51 -0.82 16.32 0.31
N GLY A 52 -1.21 15.12 -0.04
CA GLY A 52 -1.32 14.69 -1.42
C GLY A 52 -0.06 13.93 -1.83
N THR A 53 -0.15 13.26 -2.96
CA THR A 53 0.92 12.36 -3.42
C THR A 53 2.26 13.07 -3.67
N SER A 54 2.23 14.40 -3.94
CA SER A 54 3.45 15.20 -4.13
C SER A 54 4.25 15.40 -2.84
N TYR A 55 3.60 15.30 -1.68
CA TYR A 55 4.21 15.55 -0.36
C TYR A 55 3.98 14.39 0.61
N GLU A 56 3.71 13.22 0.08
CA GLU A 56 3.39 12.05 0.87
C GLU A 56 4.61 11.48 1.59
N ASN A 57 4.44 11.17 2.88
CA ASN A 57 5.25 10.20 3.58
C ASN A 57 4.44 8.89 3.65
N PRO A 58 4.84 7.80 2.97
CA PRO A 58 4.06 6.56 2.91
C PRO A 58 3.81 5.92 4.29
N GLU A 59 4.74 6.09 5.23
CA GLU A 59 4.65 5.56 6.60
C GLU A 59 3.46 6.17 7.37
N ASP A 60 3.10 7.42 7.08
CA ASP A 60 1.94 8.07 7.68
C ASP A 60 0.60 7.45 7.25
N GLY A 61 0.61 6.57 6.25
CA GLY A 61 -0.56 5.78 5.85
C GLY A 61 -1.11 4.91 6.97
N LEU A 62 -0.28 4.57 7.98
CA LEU A 62 -0.71 3.91 9.22
C LEU A 62 -1.87 4.67 9.88
N PHE A 63 -1.74 5.98 10.05
CA PHE A 63 -2.76 6.79 10.74
C PHE A 63 -4.05 6.91 9.93
N ASP A 64 -3.95 6.89 8.60
CA ASP A 64 -5.12 6.91 7.71
C ASP A 64 -5.89 5.60 7.79
N ILE A 65 -5.18 4.45 7.75
CA ILE A 65 -5.78 3.12 7.83
C ILE A 65 -6.39 2.90 9.21
N VAL A 66 -5.66 3.21 10.29
CA VAL A 66 -6.18 3.11 11.66
C VAL A 66 -7.40 4.01 11.85
N GLY A 67 -7.37 5.24 11.34
CA GLY A 67 -8.52 6.16 11.36
C GLY A 67 -9.74 5.60 10.63
N ALA A 68 -9.54 4.97 9.46
CA ALA A 68 -10.61 4.30 8.72
C ALA A 68 -11.17 3.09 9.50
N MET A 69 -10.30 2.26 10.08
CA MET A 69 -10.71 1.12 10.91
C MET A 69 -11.51 1.55 12.14
N ARG A 70 -11.07 2.59 12.85
CA ARG A 70 -11.82 3.19 13.97
C ARG A 70 -13.22 3.59 13.54
N LYS A 71 -13.34 4.24 12.37
CA LYS A 71 -14.64 4.67 11.85
C LYS A 71 -15.54 3.48 11.50
N VAL A 72 -15.01 2.45 10.88
CA VAL A 72 -15.75 1.24 10.51
C VAL A 72 -16.23 0.49 11.78
N ILE A 73 -15.38 0.39 12.81
CA ILE A 73 -15.75 -0.19 14.10
C ILE A 73 -16.82 0.65 14.81
N GLU A 74 -16.72 1.99 14.78
CA GLU A 74 -17.75 2.90 15.31
C GLU A 74 -19.12 2.68 14.62
N LEU A 75 -19.11 2.34 13.33
CA LEU A 75 -20.33 2.00 12.58
C LEU A 75 -20.89 0.60 12.93
N GLY A 76 -20.24 -0.15 13.80
CA GLY A 76 -20.71 -1.45 14.30
C GLY A 76 -20.09 -2.68 13.60
N TYR A 77 -19.20 -2.50 12.65
CA TYR A 77 -18.52 -3.62 11.99
C TYR A 77 -17.45 -4.23 12.90
N LYS A 78 -17.41 -5.55 12.96
CA LYS A 78 -16.48 -6.32 13.81
C LYS A 78 -15.40 -7.04 13.00
N ASN A 79 -15.70 -7.37 11.76
CA ASN A 79 -14.81 -8.07 10.86
C ASN A 79 -14.43 -7.14 9.70
N ILE A 80 -13.16 -6.95 9.49
CA ILE A 80 -12.60 -6.02 8.51
C ILE A 80 -11.66 -6.78 7.59
N ILE A 81 -11.81 -6.59 6.28
CA ILE A 81 -10.84 -7.00 5.28
C ILE A 81 -10.12 -5.74 4.82
N LEU A 82 -8.80 -5.74 4.87
CA LEU A 82 -8.01 -4.62 4.35
C LEU A 82 -7.67 -4.88 2.89
N GLU A 83 -8.10 -3.98 1.99
CA GLU A 83 -7.78 -4.04 0.56
C GLU A 83 -6.89 -2.88 0.15
N GLY A 84 -5.79 -3.18 -0.53
CA GLY A 84 -4.88 -2.18 -1.09
C GLY A 84 -4.45 -2.47 -2.52
N HIS A 85 -4.14 -1.39 -3.23
CA HIS A 85 -3.58 -1.48 -4.57
C HIS A 85 -2.27 -0.68 -4.66
N SER A 86 -1.26 -1.28 -5.32
CA SER A 86 0.03 -0.62 -5.55
C SER A 86 0.67 -0.17 -4.22
N LEU A 87 1.02 1.09 -4.05
CA LEU A 87 1.51 1.65 -2.79
C LEU A 87 0.54 1.44 -1.60
N GLY A 88 -0.76 1.28 -1.87
CA GLY A 88 -1.75 0.93 -0.85
C GLY A 88 -1.47 -0.42 -0.20
N CYS A 89 -0.94 -1.38 -0.96
CA CYS A 89 -0.50 -2.67 -0.42
C CYS A 89 0.61 -2.49 0.62
N THR A 90 1.63 -1.71 0.27
CA THR A 90 2.75 -1.38 1.16
C THR A 90 2.27 -0.77 2.47
N LYS A 91 1.32 0.19 2.40
CA LYS A 91 0.75 0.83 3.58
C LYS A 91 -0.01 -0.15 4.48
N ILE A 92 -0.75 -1.10 3.89
CA ILE A 92 -1.46 -2.13 4.64
C ILE A 92 -0.49 -3.07 5.35
N VAL A 93 0.52 -3.59 4.63
CA VAL A 93 1.54 -4.47 5.23
C VAL A 93 2.28 -3.75 6.36
N TYR A 94 2.68 -2.50 6.14
CA TYR A 94 3.30 -1.66 7.16
C TYR A 94 2.40 -1.50 8.38
N THR A 95 1.12 -1.12 8.17
CA THR A 95 0.16 -0.92 9.26
C THR A 95 -0.04 -2.20 10.08
N TYR A 96 -0.23 -3.33 9.41
CA TYR A 96 -0.43 -4.62 10.10
C TYR A 96 0.77 -4.99 10.98
N ASN A 97 1.99 -4.86 10.44
CA ASN A 97 3.21 -5.16 11.21
C ASN A 97 3.40 -4.18 12.37
N LYS A 98 3.18 -2.88 12.15
CA LYS A 98 3.30 -1.87 13.22
C LYS A 98 2.28 -2.09 14.34
N LEU A 99 1.06 -2.47 14.02
CA LEU A 99 0.07 -2.86 15.05
C LEU A 99 0.52 -4.10 15.84
N LYS A 100 1.15 -5.09 15.21
CA LYS A 100 1.75 -6.25 15.93
C LYS A 100 2.87 -5.81 16.86
N GLU A 101 3.79 -4.96 16.39
CA GLU A 101 4.89 -4.43 17.19
C GLU A 101 4.39 -3.61 18.41
N VAL A 102 3.33 -2.79 18.24
CA VAL A 102 2.70 -2.05 19.35
C VAL A 102 2.03 -3.01 20.33
N LYS A 103 1.27 -4.00 19.84
CA LYS A 103 0.63 -5.02 20.68
C LYS A 103 1.66 -5.78 21.52
N GLU A 104 2.82 -6.08 20.95
CA GLU A 104 3.91 -6.81 21.61
C GLU A 104 4.81 -5.91 22.48
N ASN A 105 4.51 -4.62 22.62
CA ASN A 105 5.30 -3.59 23.32
C ASN A 105 6.74 -3.46 22.78
N LYS A 106 6.97 -3.78 21.51
CA LYS A 106 8.27 -3.60 20.86
C LYS A 106 8.53 -2.14 20.47
N ILE A 107 7.45 -1.41 20.13
CA ILE A 107 7.48 0.02 19.82
C ILE A 107 6.31 0.72 20.51
N GLY A 108 6.46 2.03 20.75
CA GLY A 108 5.38 2.93 21.19
C GLY A 108 4.96 3.85 20.05
N ILE A 109 3.65 3.97 19.83
CA ILE A 109 3.06 5.00 18.94
C ILE A 109 2.06 5.78 19.79
N SER A 110 2.29 7.08 19.96
CA SER A 110 1.54 7.91 20.92
C SER A 110 0.02 7.88 20.70
N GLU A 111 -0.39 7.73 19.45
CA GLU A 111 -1.80 7.73 19.05
C GLU A 111 -2.47 6.36 19.10
N ILE A 112 -1.74 5.28 19.43
CA ILE A 112 -2.25 3.90 19.42
C ILE A 112 -1.76 3.16 20.66
N SER A 113 -2.67 2.86 21.57
CA SER A 113 -2.34 2.05 22.74
C SER A 113 -2.19 0.56 22.40
N THR A 114 -1.50 -0.19 23.26
CA THR A 114 -1.36 -1.66 23.14
C THR A 114 -2.72 -2.37 23.10
N GLU A 115 -3.67 -1.92 23.94
CA GLU A 115 -5.03 -2.48 23.95
C GLU A 115 -5.77 -2.20 22.65
N GLU A 116 -5.65 -0.99 22.13
CA GLU A 116 -6.24 -0.63 20.84
C GLU A 116 -5.62 -1.40 19.68
N ALA A 117 -4.29 -1.52 19.63
CA ALA A 117 -3.60 -2.33 18.62
C ALA A 117 -4.09 -3.78 18.62
N SER A 118 -4.31 -4.37 19.80
CA SER A 118 -4.89 -5.72 19.92
C SER A 118 -6.29 -5.79 19.32
N LYS A 119 -7.18 -4.85 19.67
CA LYS A 119 -8.56 -4.81 19.15
C LYS A 119 -8.60 -4.61 17.64
N LEU A 120 -7.74 -3.73 17.09
CA LEU A 120 -7.65 -3.51 15.66
C LEU A 120 -7.18 -4.78 14.94
N LEU A 121 -6.13 -5.44 15.41
CA LEU A 121 -5.64 -6.70 14.84
C LEU A 121 -6.69 -7.80 14.89
N GLU A 122 -7.42 -7.93 16.00
CA GLU A 122 -8.50 -8.91 16.15
C GLU A 122 -9.67 -8.66 15.20
N SER A 123 -9.90 -7.42 14.79
CA SER A 123 -10.92 -7.08 13.81
C SER A 123 -10.52 -7.43 12.38
N ILE A 124 -9.22 -7.50 12.05
CA ILE A 124 -8.75 -7.81 10.70
C ILE A 124 -8.89 -9.32 10.43
N LYS A 125 -9.69 -9.70 9.43
CA LYS A 125 -9.99 -11.10 9.08
C LYS A 125 -9.34 -11.55 7.77
N GLY A 126 -8.79 -10.63 6.99
CA GLY A 126 -8.08 -10.93 5.76
C GLY A 126 -7.41 -9.70 5.19
N ILE A 127 -6.43 -9.93 4.33
CA ILE A 127 -5.68 -8.88 3.62
C ILE A 127 -5.68 -9.20 2.13
N ILE A 128 -5.99 -8.19 1.32
CA ILE A 128 -6.00 -8.23 -0.15
C ILE A 128 -4.97 -7.23 -0.68
N LEU A 129 -3.99 -7.72 -1.42
CA LEU A 129 -2.88 -6.95 -1.98
C LEU A 129 -2.90 -7.03 -3.50
N ASN A 130 -3.40 -5.99 -4.16
CA ASN A 130 -3.49 -5.91 -5.61
C ASN A 130 -2.28 -5.13 -6.16
N SER A 131 -1.43 -5.78 -6.96
CA SER A 131 -0.20 -5.21 -7.55
C SER A 131 0.73 -4.59 -6.49
N LEU A 132 1.08 -5.34 -5.44
CA LEU A 132 2.14 -4.94 -4.51
C LEU A 132 3.42 -4.66 -5.31
N VAL A 133 3.99 -3.47 -5.14
CA VAL A 133 5.07 -2.93 -5.98
C VAL A 133 6.38 -2.77 -5.20
N ASP A 134 7.50 -3.17 -5.81
CA ASP A 134 8.85 -2.75 -5.41
C ASP A 134 9.07 -1.31 -5.89
N VAL A 135 8.76 -0.34 -5.04
CA VAL A 135 8.72 1.07 -5.44
C VAL A 135 10.06 1.60 -5.93
N PRO A 136 11.19 1.39 -5.22
CA PRO A 136 12.49 1.87 -5.70
C PRO A 136 12.88 1.23 -7.04
N ARG A 137 12.59 -0.06 -7.22
CA ARG A 137 12.89 -0.75 -8.47
C ARG A 137 12.01 -0.30 -9.63
N ALA A 138 10.71 -0.13 -9.38
CA ALA A 138 9.77 0.41 -10.37
C ALA A 138 10.17 1.82 -10.82
N LEU A 139 10.65 2.66 -9.89
CA LEU A 139 11.14 3.98 -10.22
C LEU A 139 12.42 3.92 -11.07
N LYS A 140 13.33 3.02 -10.75
CA LYS A 140 14.54 2.80 -11.56
C LYS A 140 14.20 2.33 -12.98
N ILE A 141 13.24 1.41 -13.13
CA ILE A 141 12.75 0.98 -14.44
C ILE A 141 12.16 2.16 -15.22
N TYR A 142 11.33 2.98 -14.57
CA TYR A 142 10.69 4.14 -15.18
C TYR A 142 11.69 5.20 -15.68
N GLN A 143 12.75 5.46 -14.90
CA GLN A 143 13.74 6.50 -15.19
C GLN A 143 14.87 6.02 -16.12
N GLY A 144 15.13 4.71 -16.17
CA GLY A 144 16.22 4.13 -16.94
C GLY A 144 17.58 4.71 -16.54
N ASP A 145 18.39 5.10 -17.53
CA ASP A 145 19.73 5.63 -17.35
C ASP A 145 19.79 6.96 -16.57
N ARG A 146 18.64 7.63 -16.41
CA ARG A 146 18.56 8.91 -15.67
C ARG A 146 18.32 8.75 -14.18
N PHE A 147 18.20 7.54 -13.67
CA PHE A 147 17.91 7.30 -12.25
C PHE A 147 18.97 7.94 -11.34
N ASP A 148 20.25 7.71 -11.63
CA ASP A 148 21.34 8.23 -10.81
C ASP A 148 21.44 9.77 -10.89
N GLU A 149 21.16 10.38 -12.06
CA GLU A 149 21.08 11.83 -12.22
C GLU A 149 20.02 12.44 -11.29
N TYR A 150 18.82 11.89 -11.29
CA TYR A 150 17.72 12.38 -10.45
C TYR A 150 17.97 12.12 -8.96
N LEU A 151 18.55 10.98 -8.61
CA LEU A 151 18.89 10.66 -7.23
C LEU A 151 19.96 11.62 -6.68
N ASN A 152 21.01 11.90 -7.45
CA ASN A 152 22.06 12.85 -7.08
C ASN A 152 21.51 14.27 -6.95
N TYR A 153 20.64 14.70 -7.86
CA TYR A 153 19.94 15.98 -7.77
C TYR A 153 19.14 16.07 -6.46
N ALA A 154 18.36 15.04 -6.14
CA ALA A 154 17.54 15.03 -4.93
C ALA A 154 18.39 15.06 -3.65
N ASN A 155 19.50 14.31 -3.60
CA ASN A 155 20.43 14.34 -2.47
C ASN A 155 21.04 15.73 -2.27
N SER A 156 21.50 16.39 -3.35
CA SER A 156 22.03 17.76 -3.26
C SER A 156 20.99 18.74 -2.70
N LYS A 157 19.71 18.61 -3.11
CA LYS A 157 18.64 19.47 -2.60
C LYS A 157 18.28 19.17 -1.14
N GLU A 158 18.38 17.93 -0.71
CA GLU A 158 18.25 17.54 0.69
C GLU A 158 19.34 18.19 1.56
N GLU A 159 20.60 18.16 1.12
CA GLU A 159 21.74 18.80 1.79
C GLU A 159 21.58 20.34 1.88
N GLU A 160 20.95 20.96 0.87
CA GLU A 160 20.59 22.39 0.88
C GLU A 160 19.39 22.70 1.80
N GLY A 161 18.73 21.70 2.40
CA GLY A 161 17.51 21.87 3.20
C GLY A 161 16.24 22.13 2.38
N ARG A 162 16.28 21.92 1.06
CA ARG A 162 15.19 22.22 0.10
C ARG A 162 14.31 21.02 -0.17
N VAL A 163 13.93 20.30 0.87
CA VAL A 163 13.18 19.02 0.80
C VAL A 163 11.74 19.15 0.26
N PHE A 164 11.15 20.34 0.34
CA PHE A 164 9.82 20.61 -0.18
C PHE A 164 9.78 21.12 -1.61
N ASP A 165 10.93 21.38 -2.22
CA ASP A 165 10.99 21.73 -3.63
C ASP A 165 10.51 20.55 -4.49
N ILE A 166 9.95 20.90 -5.65
CA ILE A 166 9.46 19.87 -6.60
C ILE A 166 10.64 19.37 -7.46
N MET A 167 10.69 18.08 -7.63
CA MET A 167 11.64 17.42 -8.53
C MET A 167 11.52 17.90 -9.97
N PRO A 168 12.60 17.83 -10.77
CA PRO A 168 12.55 18.17 -12.19
C PRO A 168 11.49 17.36 -12.95
N PRO A 169 10.92 17.90 -14.04
CA PRO A 169 9.99 17.18 -14.90
C PRO A 169 10.57 15.82 -15.37
N LYS A 170 9.71 14.81 -15.47
CA LYS A 170 10.04 13.43 -15.87
C LYS A 170 10.85 12.63 -14.85
N SER A 171 11.16 13.18 -13.67
CA SER A 171 11.76 12.41 -12.58
C SER A 171 10.78 11.43 -11.93
N PHE A 172 9.49 11.66 -12.10
CA PHE A 172 8.42 10.80 -11.60
C PHE A 172 7.20 10.89 -12.53
N ILE A 173 6.23 9.97 -12.36
CA ILE A 173 5.00 9.95 -13.17
C ILE A 173 4.10 11.18 -12.95
N HIS A 174 4.32 11.92 -11.88
CA HIS A 174 3.66 13.18 -11.53
C HIS A 174 4.63 14.04 -10.69
N PRO A 175 4.35 15.34 -10.50
CA PRO A 175 5.18 16.18 -9.62
C PRO A 175 5.24 15.63 -8.20
N VAL A 176 6.47 15.50 -7.66
CA VAL A 176 6.73 15.10 -6.27
C VAL A 176 7.78 15.99 -5.65
N SER A 177 7.72 16.20 -4.35
CA SER A 177 8.76 16.89 -3.60
C SER A 177 10.04 16.07 -3.54
N ILE A 178 11.16 16.74 -3.27
CA ILE A 178 12.47 16.10 -3.03
C ILE A 178 12.33 15.03 -1.93
N GLN A 179 11.70 15.36 -0.81
CA GLN A 179 11.48 14.42 0.29
C GLN A 179 10.70 13.18 -0.16
N THR A 180 9.60 13.35 -0.86
CA THR A 180 8.78 12.24 -1.35
C THR A 180 9.54 11.40 -2.36
N TYR A 181 10.27 12.05 -3.27
CA TYR A 181 11.11 11.34 -4.24
C TYR A 181 12.17 10.46 -3.56
N LEU A 182 12.88 10.99 -2.57
CA LEU A 182 13.91 10.24 -1.83
C LEU A 182 13.32 9.04 -1.07
N LYS A 183 12.12 9.17 -0.54
CA LYS A 183 11.39 8.06 0.09
C LYS A 183 11.05 6.93 -0.91
N TYR A 184 10.87 7.25 -2.18
CA TYR A 184 10.58 6.27 -3.23
C TYR A 184 11.82 5.75 -3.96
N ALA A 185 12.90 6.53 -4.02
CA ALA A 185 14.12 6.17 -4.74
C ALA A 185 15.10 5.33 -3.91
N LYS A 186 15.10 5.50 -2.59
CA LYS A 186 15.96 4.76 -1.67
C LYS A 186 15.17 3.66 -0.99
N TYR A 187 15.76 2.46 -0.88
CA TYR A 187 15.14 1.40 -0.06
C TYR A 187 15.05 1.84 1.39
N ASN A 188 13.85 1.68 1.94
CA ASN A 188 13.54 1.90 3.34
C ASN A 188 13.04 0.58 3.94
N GLU A 189 13.77 0.03 4.89
CA GLU A 189 13.45 -1.26 5.53
C GLU A 189 12.06 -1.27 6.18
N ASN A 190 11.56 -0.10 6.57
CA ASN A 190 10.23 -0.01 7.18
C ASN A 190 9.06 -0.22 6.20
N ILE A 191 9.23 0.08 4.91
CA ILE A 191 8.12 0.10 3.94
C ILE A 191 8.37 -0.67 2.65
N ASP A 192 9.62 -1.10 2.37
CA ASP A 192 9.95 -1.78 1.11
C ASP A 192 9.93 -3.30 1.27
N PHE A 193 8.74 -3.87 1.29
CA PHE A 193 8.47 -5.29 1.51
C PHE A 193 8.42 -6.13 0.23
N ALA A 194 8.69 -5.54 -0.92
CA ALA A 194 8.54 -6.16 -2.23
C ALA A 194 9.86 -6.27 -3.00
N LYS A 195 10.96 -6.60 -2.31
CA LYS A 195 12.31 -6.69 -2.92
C LYS A 195 12.44 -7.91 -3.85
N TYR A 196 11.63 -7.97 -4.90
CA TYR A 196 11.51 -9.11 -5.82
C TYR A 196 12.79 -9.45 -6.58
N HIS A 197 13.69 -8.50 -6.75
CA HIS A 197 15.00 -8.67 -7.38
C HIS A 197 16.01 -9.38 -6.47
N ASN A 198 15.76 -9.45 -5.18
CA ASN A 198 16.66 -10.07 -4.20
C ASN A 198 16.19 -11.49 -3.87
N ASN A 199 16.83 -12.46 -4.48
CA ASN A 199 16.51 -13.87 -4.27
C ASN A 199 16.74 -14.37 -2.83
N LEU A 200 17.54 -13.64 -2.03
CA LEU A 200 17.80 -13.98 -0.61
C LEU A 200 16.79 -13.32 0.33
N TYR A 201 15.91 -12.44 -0.17
CA TYR A 201 14.91 -11.80 0.65
C TYR A 201 13.76 -12.76 0.98
N GLU A 202 13.46 -12.91 2.26
CA GLU A 202 12.50 -13.89 2.76
C GLU A 202 11.09 -13.33 3.03
N PHE A 203 10.84 -12.05 2.70
CA PHE A 203 9.53 -11.40 2.85
C PHE A 203 8.96 -11.54 4.28
N GLU A 204 9.76 -11.26 5.30
CA GLU A 204 9.38 -11.43 6.70
C GLU A 204 8.09 -10.70 7.06
N GLU A 205 7.92 -9.47 6.57
CA GLU A 205 6.73 -8.65 6.83
C GLU A 205 5.45 -9.25 6.24
N LEU A 206 5.54 -9.91 5.09
CA LEU A 206 4.44 -10.66 4.50
C LEU A 206 4.22 -11.99 5.23
N ASN A 207 5.28 -12.63 5.69
CA ASN A 207 5.22 -13.87 6.46
C ASN A 207 4.69 -13.65 7.89
N ASN A 208 4.72 -12.43 8.42
CA ASN A 208 4.06 -12.05 9.66
C ASN A 208 2.53 -11.99 9.56
N ILE A 209 1.98 -12.03 8.34
CA ILE A 209 0.53 -12.04 8.09
C ILE A 209 0.02 -13.48 8.23
N GLU A 210 -0.61 -13.78 9.37
CA GLU A 210 -1.10 -15.13 9.73
C GLU A 210 -2.58 -15.35 9.35
N ILE A 211 -3.28 -14.29 8.98
CA ILE A 211 -4.68 -14.29 8.53
C ILE A 211 -4.76 -14.52 7.01
N PRO A 212 -5.92 -14.85 6.43
CA PRO A 212 -6.09 -15.05 5.00
C PRO A 212 -5.47 -13.93 4.15
N LEU A 213 -4.65 -14.30 3.16
CA LEU A 213 -3.87 -13.40 2.33
C LEU A 213 -4.13 -13.64 0.84
N PHE A 214 -4.69 -12.64 0.18
CA PHE A 214 -4.87 -12.61 -1.27
C PHE A 214 -3.84 -11.70 -1.92
N MET A 215 -3.17 -12.16 -2.97
CA MET A 215 -2.23 -11.34 -3.74
C MET A 215 -2.45 -11.54 -5.24
N ARG A 216 -2.57 -10.45 -5.99
CA ARG A 216 -2.72 -10.47 -7.45
C ARG A 216 -1.83 -9.44 -8.12
N TRP A 217 -1.38 -9.79 -9.31
CA TRP A 217 -0.72 -8.90 -10.27
C TRP A 217 -1.36 -9.04 -11.64
N GLY A 218 -1.13 -8.09 -12.54
CA GLY A 218 -1.32 -8.28 -13.96
C GLY A 218 -0.09 -8.93 -14.58
N ASN A 219 -0.18 -9.38 -15.83
CA ASN A 219 0.97 -9.86 -16.58
C ASN A 219 1.34 -8.95 -17.76
N THR A 220 0.69 -7.79 -17.85
CA THR A 220 1.03 -6.76 -18.83
C THR A 220 1.29 -5.43 -18.15
N ASN A 221 2.38 -4.74 -18.51
CA ASN A 221 2.73 -3.41 -17.96
C ASN A 221 2.69 -3.31 -16.43
N GLU A 222 3.01 -4.40 -15.73
CA GLU A 222 3.36 -4.33 -14.31
C GLU A 222 4.76 -3.76 -14.17
N MET A 223 4.99 -2.96 -13.14
CA MET A 223 6.29 -2.34 -12.87
C MET A 223 7.24 -3.34 -12.18
N ILE A 224 7.41 -4.51 -12.78
CA ILE A 224 8.27 -5.60 -12.31
C ILE A 224 9.23 -6.04 -13.42
N GLU A 225 10.43 -6.46 -13.06
CA GLU A 225 11.44 -6.89 -14.05
C GLU A 225 11.23 -8.27 -14.59
N GLN A 226 10.67 -9.15 -13.77
CA GLN A 226 10.41 -10.54 -14.12
C GLN A 226 8.98 -10.72 -14.62
N SER A 227 8.70 -11.83 -15.30
CA SER A 227 7.32 -12.13 -15.67
C SER A 227 6.44 -12.39 -14.45
N ALA A 228 5.14 -12.14 -14.57
CA ALA A 228 4.18 -12.37 -13.49
C ALA A 228 4.18 -13.85 -13.05
N GLU A 229 4.37 -14.79 -13.97
CA GLU A 229 4.45 -16.22 -13.66
C GLU A 229 5.65 -16.54 -12.74
N LYS A 230 6.82 -15.96 -13.05
CA LYS A 230 8.02 -16.14 -12.21
C LYS A 230 7.84 -15.51 -10.84
N LEU A 231 7.25 -14.31 -10.80
CA LEU A 231 6.96 -13.63 -9.54
C LEU A 231 6.00 -14.46 -8.68
N VAL A 232 4.87 -14.91 -9.24
CA VAL A 232 3.86 -15.70 -8.54
C VAL A 232 4.45 -17.03 -8.03
N LYS A 233 5.26 -17.70 -8.85
CA LYS A 233 5.96 -18.92 -8.42
C LYS A 233 6.85 -18.64 -7.21
N MET A 234 7.72 -17.65 -7.28
CA MET A 234 8.60 -17.24 -6.18
C MET A 234 7.81 -16.88 -4.91
N MET A 235 6.73 -16.11 -5.05
CA MET A 235 5.90 -15.71 -3.90
C MET A 235 5.20 -16.91 -3.26
N ASN A 236 4.70 -17.86 -4.06
CA ASN A 236 4.11 -19.09 -3.53
C ASN A 236 5.12 -19.97 -2.77
N GLU A 237 6.38 -19.98 -3.20
CA GLU A 237 7.46 -20.72 -2.52
C GLU A 237 7.89 -20.03 -1.21
N LYS A 238 7.99 -18.70 -1.19
CA LYS A 238 8.53 -17.93 -0.07
C LYS A 238 7.51 -17.53 1.00
N ILE A 239 6.25 -17.31 0.61
CA ILE A 239 5.19 -16.97 1.58
C ILE A 239 4.69 -18.25 2.25
N LYS A 240 4.84 -18.32 3.57
CA LYS A 240 4.57 -19.52 4.38
C LYS A 240 3.11 -19.64 4.84
N ASN A 241 2.32 -18.57 4.70
CA ASN A 241 0.91 -18.54 5.08
C ASN A 241 0.13 -19.66 4.35
N SER A 242 -0.52 -20.55 5.09
CA SER A 242 -1.30 -21.67 4.53
C SER A 242 -2.64 -21.23 3.92
N ASN A 243 -3.19 -20.10 4.39
CA ASN A 243 -4.45 -19.51 3.91
C ASN A 243 -4.14 -18.39 2.90
N LYS A 244 -3.30 -18.67 1.92
CA LYS A 244 -2.94 -17.72 0.87
C LYS A 244 -3.53 -18.09 -0.48
N ASP A 245 -3.86 -17.08 -1.26
CA ASP A 245 -4.20 -17.20 -2.67
C ASP A 245 -3.37 -16.19 -3.47
N ILE A 246 -2.29 -16.66 -4.09
CA ILE A 246 -1.29 -15.86 -4.78
C ILE A 246 -1.28 -16.25 -6.26
N ASN A 247 -1.67 -15.33 -7.14
CA ASN A 247 -1.73 -15.58 -8.58
C ASN A 247 -1.63 -14.26 -9.37
N TYR A 248 -1.76 -14.32 -10.69
CA TYR A 248 -1.88 -13.18 -11.57
C TYR A 248 -3.17 -13.26 -12.41
N ILE A 249 -3.55 -12.15 -13.01
CA ILE A 249 -4.69 -12.06 -13.94
C ILE A 249 -4.15 -11.88 -15.34
N ASP A 250 -4.45 -12.82 -16.21
CA ASP A 250 -4.00 -12.82 -17.61
C ASP A 250 -4.57 -11.62 -18.38
N GLY A 251 -3.70 -10.94 -19.10
CA GLY A 251 -4.01 -9.72 -19.86
C GLY A 251 -4.29 -8.49 -19.00
N ALA A 252 -4.17 -8.57 -17.68
CA ALA A 252 -4.30 -7.40 -16.82
C ALA A 252 -3.01 -6.58 -16.79
N ASN A 253 -3.17 -5.26 -16.69
CA ASN A 253 -2.09 -4.32 -16.39
C ASN A 253 -2.12 -3.91 -14.91
N HIS A 254 -1.15 -3.09 -14.48
CA HIS A 254 -1.04 -2.61 -13.10
C HIS A 254 -2.32 -1.98 -12.52
N GLY A 255 -3.18 -1.39 -13.34
CA GLY A 255 -4.44 -0.77 -12.92
C GLY A 255 -5.66 -1.69 -13.04
N TYR A 256 -5.49 -2.89 -13.61
CA TYR A 256 -6.55 -3.84 -13.98
C TYR A 256 -7.58 -3.27 -14.96
N TYR A 257 -7.17 -2.31 -15.82
CA TYR A 257 -8.07 -1.75 -16.83
C TYR A 257 -8.57 -2.88 -17.75
N GLU A 258 -9.89 -2.88 -18.00
CA GLU A 258 -10.62 -3.90 -18.79
C GLU A 258 -10.60 -5.32 -18.17
N LYS A 259 -10.04 -5.48 -16.96
CA LYS A 259 -10.00 -6.72 -16.18
C LYS A 259 -10.56 -6.54 -14.76
N GLU A 260 -11.26 -5.42 -14.51
CA GLU A 260 -11.80 -5.10 -13.19
C GLU A 260 -12.79 -6.17 -12.70
N ASP A 261 -13.64 -6.69 -13.60
CA ASP A 261 -14.59 -7.76 -13.26
C ASP A 261 -13.87 -9.07 -12.92
N ALA A 262 -12.77 -9.42 -13.63
CA ALA A 262 -11.98 -10.60 -13.31
C ALA A 262 -11.33 -10.51 -11.93
N LEU A 263 -10.79 -9.34 -11.57
CA LEU A 263 -10.25 -9.10 -10.23
C LEU A 263 -11.34 -9.20 -9.16
N ALA A 264 -12.48 -8.52 -9.37
CA ALA A 264 -13.59 -8.50 -8.42
C ALA A 264 -14.14 -9.92 -8.15
N ASN A 265 -14.31 -10.73 -9.20
CA ASN A 265 -14.76 -12.12 -9.07
C ASN A 265 -13.76 -12.96 -8.25
N GLN A 266 -12.45 -12.86 -8.51
CA GLN A 266 -11.44 -13.61 -7.76
C GLN A 266 -11.36 -13.17 -6.29
N ILE A 267 -11.54 -11.89 -6.00
CA ILE A 267 -11.66 -11.39 -4.62
C ILE A 267 -12.90 -11.98 -3.95
N SER A 268 -14.06 -11.98 -4.63
CA SER A 268 -15.30 -12.56 -4.10
C SER A 268 -15.14 -14.05 -3.79
N GLU A 269 -14.52 -14.81 -4.68
CA GLU A 269 -14.25 -16.24 -4.45
C GLU A 269 -13.32 -16.47 -3.25
N PHE A 270 -12.26 -15.70 -3.13
CA PHE A 270 -11.37 -15.76 -1.98
C PHE A 270 -12.11 -15.46 -0.67
N LEU A 271 -12.93 -14.41 -0.64
CA LEU A 271 -13.70 -14.07 0.57
C LEU A 271 -14.70 -15.16 0.96
N LYS A 272 -15.38 -15.78 0.01
CA LYS A 272 -16.27 -16.94 0.28
C LYS A 272 -15.55 -18.14 0.89
N GLN A 273 -14.28 -18.34 0.50
CA GLN A 273 -13.50 -19.50 0.94
C GLN A 273 -12.88 -19.30 2.31
N TYR A 274 -12.43 -18.09 2.65
CA TYR A 274 -11.55 -17.84 3.79
C TYR A 274 -12.12 -16.88 4.84
N CYS A 275 -13.15 -16.12 4.52
CA CYS A 275 -13.72 -15.08 5.38
C CYS A 275 -15.24 -15.21 5.51
#